data_3c9a4ea324464658a11b558d2bd9ddcd
#
_entry.id   3c9a4ea324464658a11b558d2bd9ddcd
#
_cell.length_a   1.000
_cell.length_b   1.000
_cell.length_c   1.000
_cell.angle_alpha   90.00
_cell.angle_beta   90.00
_cell.angle_gamma   90.00
#
_symmetry.space_group_name_H-M   'P 1'
#
loop_
_entity.id
_entity.type
_entity.pdbx_description
1 polymer ?
#
loop_
_entity_poly.entity_id
_entity_poly.type
_entity_poly.pdbx_seq_one_letter_code
_entity_poly.pdbx_strand_id
1 'polypeptide(L)'
;MCSRIEVSAALPGTIPMSSSHDAAAPARSGLAVLAVLLVYVVGGSTYLAIRFALESGAQPLTMVSGTRFIVAGSVLYSVLRWRSVAAPTRAQWKNVALMGAALLLLGNGMVVSAERSVSSVLAATAVTTVPLWMDLFGALRGQHASGGEWLGIVIGFAGVVWLNAGTRLTATPDGLVLLLIAPIGWAFGSVWSCGRDLPSPFMTAAGQMLCGGVLLVSTGLLIGERPQAWPSPQGVLAVAYRCVFGSIVAFTACVGLLHHVRPALAGSYAYVNPVIAVSLGAWLGQERFRAQDIAAMAVILAGVLVVIFAKARR
;
A
#
# COMPACT_ATOMS: atom_id res chain seq x y z
N MET A 1 -9.02 1.59 11.79
CA MET A 1 -10.41 1.64 11.32
C MET A 1 -11.23 0.38 11.65
N CYS A 2 -10.62 -0.70 12.11
CA CYS A 2 -11.31 -1.90 12.61
C CYS A 2 -11.48 -1.95 14.13
N SER A 3 -11.26 -0.87 14.89
CA SER A 3 -11.20 -0.89 16.36
C SER A 3 -12.45 -0.35 17.08
N ARG A 4 -13.60 -0.32 16.42
CA ARG A 4 -14.88 -0.08 17.12
C ARG A 4 -15.88 -1.18 16.77
N ILE A 5 -15.69 -2.35 17.34
CA ILE A 5 -16.79 -3.27 17.66
C ILE A 5 -16.66 -3.52 19.15
N GLU A 6 -17.59 -2.92 19.87
CA GLU A 6 -17.78 -3.05 21.31
C GLU A 6 -17.91 -4.51 21.70
N VAL A 7 -17.04 -4.96 22.58
CA VAL A 7 -17.34 -6.09 23.46
C VAL A 7 -17.98 -5.48 24.71
N SER A 8 -19.29 -5.29 24.65
CA SER A 8 -20.10 -5.10 25.85
C SER A 8 -20.58 -6.47 26.29
N ALA A 9 -19.92 -7.05 27.28
CA ALA A 9 -20.48 -8.09 28.14
C ALA A 9 -19.76 -8.08 29.49
N ALA A 10 -20.40 -7.47 30.43
CA ALA A 10 -20.43 -7.69 31.87
C ALA A 10 -19.32 -8.56 32.50
N LEU A 11 -18.53 -7.94 33.40
CA LEU A 11 -18.13 -8.54 34.68
C LEU A 11 -18.09 -7.48 35.78
N PRO A 12 -18.62 -7.73 36.97
CA PRO A 12 -18.55 -6.82 38.09
C PRO A 12 -17.29 -7.10 38.92
N GLY A 13 -16.52 -6.07 39.20
CA GLY A 13 -15.36 -6.16 40.08
C GLY A 13 -14.53 -4.89 40.02
N THR A 14 -14.88 -3.89 40.82
CA THR A 14 -14.15 -2.67 41.05
C THR A 14 -12.77 -2.97 41.64
N ILE A 15 -11.72 -2.69 40.88
CA ILE A 15 -10.33 -2.54 41.36
C ILE A 15 -9.98 -1.06 41.24
N PRO A 16 -9.45 -0.41 42.27
CA PRO A 16 -9.14 1.01 42.26
C PRO A 16 -7.99 1.27 41.28
N MET A 17 -8.21 2.13 40.29
CA MET A 17 -7.19 2.62 39.40
C MET A 17 -6.19 3.48 40.18
N SER A 18 -5.01 2.95 40.42
CA SER A 18 -3.86 3.79 40.76
C SER A 18 -3.43 4.56 39.50
N SER A 19 -3.54 5.87 39.57
CA SER A 19 -3.03 6.81 38.59
C SER A 19 -1.51 6.82 38.60
N SER A 20 -0.89 5.96 37.81
CA SER A 20 0.50 6.17 37.41
C SER A 20 0.49 6.70 35.97
N HIS A 21 0.53 8.03 35.84
CA HIS A 21 1.03 8.68 34.65
C HIS A 21 2.52 8.33 34.49
N ASP A 22 2.81 7.15 33.97
CA ASP A 22 4.13 6.84 33.47
C ASP A 22 4.32 7.65 32.18
N ALA A 23 5.12 8.69 32.30
CA ALA A 23 5.66 9.44 31.19
C ALA A 23 6.40 8.47 30.27
N ALA A 24 5.78 8.10 29.16
CA ALA A 24 6.37 7.22 28.16
C ALA A 24 7.68 7.81 27.66
N ALA A 25 8.76 7.10 27.90
CA ALA A 25 10.15 7.49 27.69
C ALA A 25 10.43 8.03 26.28
N PRO A 26 11.28 9.05 26.12
CA PRO A 26 11.63 9.72 24.86
C PRO A 26 12.22 8.79 23.78
N ALA A 27 12.77 7.64 24.17
CA ALA A 27 13.28 6.62 23.25
C ALA A 27 12.18 5.94 22.37
N ARG A 28 10.94 5.84 22.85
CA ARG A 28 9.82 5.27 22.10
C ARG A 28 9.30 6.23 21.02
N SER A 29 9.40 7.54 21.23
CA SER A 29 9.00 8.54 20.24
C SER A 29 10.00 8.63 19.09
N GLY A 30 11.31 8.50 19.33
CA GLY A 30 12.33 8.47 18.28
C GLY A 30 12.23 7.28 17.34
N LEU A 31 11.93 6.09 17.88
CA LEU A 31 11.74 4.89 17.06
C LEU A 31 10.47 5.00 16.18
N ALA A 32 9.40 5.58 16.70
CA ALA A 32 8.19 5.81 15.91
C ALA A 32 8.42 6.82 14.77
N VAL A 33 9.15 7.91 15.03
CA VAL A 33 9.54 8.89 13.99
C VAL A 33 10.40 8.23 12.92
N LEU A 34 11.40 7.43 13.32
CA LEU A 34 12.25 6.70 12.39
C LEU A 34 11.43 5.72 11.53
N ALA A 35 10.49 5.00 12.12
CA ALA A 35 9.61 4.09 11.40
C ALA A 35 8.71 4.82 10.39
N VAL A 36 8.17 5.98 10.74
CA VAL A 36 7.39 6.84 9.82
C VAL A 36 8.26 7.30 8.66
N LEU A 37 9.46 7.83 8.93
CA LEU A 37 10.39 8.27 7.89
C LEU A 37 10.81 7.13 6.96
N LEU A 38 11.08 5.95 7.51
CA LEU A 38 11.37 4.75 6.73
C LEU A 38 10.21 4.41 5.78
N VAL A 39 8.97 4.39 6.28
CA VAL A 39 7.79 4.11 5.45
C VAL A 39 7.62 5.15 4.35
N TYR A 40 7.90 6.43 4.63
CA TYR A 40 7.83 7.50 3.64
C TYR A 40 8.86 7.33 2.54
N VAL A 41 10.14 7.23 2.93
CA VAL A 41 11.24 7.16 1.96
C VAL A 41 11.16 5.87 1.15
N VAL A 42 10.98 4.74 1.81
CA VAL A 42 10.88 3.44 1.13
C VAL A 42 9.62 3.37 0.27
N GLY A 43 8.47 3.84 0.78
CA GLY A 43 7.22 3.86 0.03
C GLY A 43 7.33 4.68 -1.25
N GLY A 44 7.85 5.91 -1.16
CA GLY A 44 8.00 6.80 -2.32
C GLY A 44 9.06 6.34 -3.32
N SER A 45 10.20 5.81 -2.86
CA SER A 45 11.27 5.31 -3.72
C SER A 45 10.95 3.98 -4.42
N THR A 46 9.95 3.23 -3.93
CA THR A 46 9.54 1.96 -4.51
C THR A 46 9.13 2.09 -5.99
N TYR A 47 8.46 3.17 -6.38
CA TYR A 47 8.03 3.41 -7.76
C TYR A 47 9.24 3.57 -8.71
N LEU A 48 10.22 4.36 -8.32
CA LEU A 48 11.45 4.50 -9.11
C LEU A 48 12.23 3.16 -9.19
N ALA A 49 12.25 2.39 -8.10
CA ALA A 49 12.88 1.07 -8.12
C ALA A 49 12.12 0.08 -9.03
N ILE A 50 10.79 0.17 -9.16
CA ILE A 50 10.03 -0.59 -10.16
C ILE A 50 10.51 -0.25 -11.55
N ARG A 51 10.59 1.05 -11.87
CA ARG A 51 11.02 1.53 -13.18
C ARG A 51 12.41 1.00 -13.55
N PHE A 52 13.40 1.12 -12.68
CA PHE A 52 14.75 0.59 -12.93
C PHE A 52 14.76 -0.94 -13.13
N ALA A 53 13.95 -1.67 -12.37
CA ALA A 53 13.82 -3.10 -12.57
C ALA A 53 13.23 -3.44 -13.95
N LEU A 54 12.17 -2.73 -14.37
CA LEU A 54 11.51 -2.95 -15.66
C LEU A 54 12.41 -2.54 -16.83
N GLU A 55 13.10 -1.40 -16.76
CA GLU A 55 14.07 -0.94 -17.75
C GLU A 55 15.25 -1.92 -17.92
N SER A 56 15.57 -2.69 -16.89
CA SER A 56 16.59 -3.75 -16.92
C SER A 56 16.12 -5.05 -17.57
N GLY A 57 14.87 -5.12 -18.05
CA GLY A 57 14.26 -6.32 -18.65
C GLY A 57 13.57 -7.27 -17.68
N ALA A 58 13.45 -6.89 -16.39
CA ALA A 58 12.72 -7.71 -15.43
C ALA A 58 11.21 -7.75 -15.73
N GLN A 59 10.63 -8.95 -15.65
CA GLN A 59 9.19 -9.13 -15.90
C GLN A 59 8.36 -8.63 -14.71
N PRO A 60 7.26 -7.85 -14.93
CA PRO A 60 6.55 -7.15 -13.87
C PRO A 60 5.91 -8.08 -12.83
N LEU A 61 5.14 -9.07 -13.27
CA LEU A 61 4.41 -9.93 -12.34
C LEU A 61 5.30 -11.02 -11.77
N THR A 62 6.10 -11.69 -12.59
CA THR A 62 6.94 -12.80 -12.16
C THR A 62 8.15 -12.34 -11.36
N MET A 63 8.98 -11.43 -11.92
CA MET A 63 10.27 -11.07 -11.35
C MET A 63 10.17 -9.88 -10.37
N VAL A 64 9.49 -8.79 -10.76
CA VAL A 64 9.47 -7.56 -9.95
C VAL A 64 8.53 -7.66 -8.75
N SER A 65 7.43 -8.41 -8.87
CA SER A 65 6.42 -8.54 -7.82
C SER A 65 6.37 -9.91 -7.20
N GLY A 66 6.16 -10.97 -7.98
CA GLY A 66 5.84 -12.30 -7.48
C GLY A 66 6.98 -12.93 -6.66
N THR A 67 8.18 -13.05 -7.26
CA THR A 67 9.36 -13.61 -6.57
C THR A 67 9.70 -12.86 -5.30
N ARG A 68 9.64 -11.52 -5.33
CA ARG A 68 9.87 -10.67 -4.17
C ARG A 68 8.93 -11.02 -3.02
N PHE A 69 7.63 -11.15 -3.30
CA PHE A 69 6.64 -11.45 -2.27
C PHE A 69 6.75 -12.89 -1.76
N ILE A 70 7.07 -13.84 -2.62
CA ILE A 70 7.35 -15.22 -2.19
C ILE A 70 8.55 -15.25 -1.23
N VAL A 71 9.66 -14.60 -1.59
CA VAL A 71 10.86 -14.56 -0.75
C VAL A 71 10.57 -13.85 0.58
N ALA A 72 10.02 -12.64 0.54
CA ALA A 72 9.73 -11.87 1.75
C ALA A 72 8.70 -12.58 2.65
N GLY A 73 7.65 -13.13 2.05
CA GLY A 73 6.62 -13.89 2.77
C GLY A 73 7.17 -15.17 3.39
N SER A 74 8.04 -15.90 2.68
CA SER A 74 8.69 -17.11 3.20
C SER A 74 9.61 -16.79 4.38
N VAL A 75 10.43 -15.76 4.27
CA VAL A 75 11.31 -15.32 5.36
C VAL A 75 10.48 -14.92 6.58
N LEU A 76 9.47 -14.05 6.40
CA LEU A 76 8.63 -13.58 7.50
C LEU A 76 7.86 -14.75 8.14
N TYR A 77 7.25 -15.62 7.33
CA TYR A 77 6.53 -16.80 7.81
C TYR A 77 7.45 -17.72 8.63
N SER A 78 8.64 -18.02 8.12
CA SER A 78 9.62 -18.89 8.79
C SER A 78 10.08 -18.30 10.13
N VAL A 79 10.38 -16.99 10.17
CA VAL A 79 10.76 -16.29 11.41
C VAL A 79 9.63 -16.34 12.44
N LEU A 80 8.38 -16.10 12.01
CA LEU A 80 7.21 -16.15 12.91
C LEU A 80 6.97 -17.57 13.43
N ARG A 81 7.12 -18.59 12.59
CA ARG A 81 7.01 -19.99 13.00
C ARG A 81 8.12 -20.39 13.98
N TRP A 82 9.34 -19.91 13.72
CA TRP A 82 10.46 -20.12 14.66
C TRP A 82 10.20 -19.46 16.03
N ARG A 83 9.51 -18.30 16.02
CA ARG A 83 9.05 -17.63 17.25
C ARG A 83 7.76 -18.22 17.85
N SER A 84 7.38 -19.42 17.45
CA SER A 84 6.20 -20.15 17.94
C SER A 84 4.86 -19.42 17.73
N VAL A 85 4.78 -18.48 16.79
CA VAL A 85 3.50 -17.86 16.42
C VAL A 85 2.63 -18.92 15.74
N ALA A 86 1.35 -19.00 16.11
CA ALA A 86 0.42 -19.99 15.58
C ALA A 86 0.29 -19.89 14.06
N ALA A 87 0.27 -21.04 13.38
CA ALA A 87 0.01 -21.08 11.94
C ALA A 87 -1.44 -20.72 11.66
N PRO A 88 -1.75 -20.10 10.49
CA PRO A 88 -3.12 -19.83 10.10
C PRO A 88 -3.95 -21.11 9.97
N THR A 89 -5.20 -21.05 10.40
CA THR A 89 -6.20 -22.12 10.14
C THR A 89 -6.54 -22.20 8.65
N ARG A 90 -7.22 -23.27 8.24
CA ARG A 90 -7.68 -23.40 6.84
C ARG A 90 -8.62 -22.26 6.43
N ALA A 91 -9.47 -21.79 7.33
CA ALA A 91 -10.36 -20.66 7.09
C ALA A 91 -9.58 -19.35 6.95
N GLN A 92 -8.61 -19.11 7.81
CA GLN A 92 -7.73 -17.95 7.75
C GLN A 92 -6.88 -17.93 6.47
N TRP A 93 -6.37 -19.09 6.01
CA TRP A 93 -5.64 -19.17 4.73
C TRP A 93 -6.50 -18.74 3.54
N LYS A 94 -7.80 -19.10 3.49
CA LYS A 94 -8.73 -18.64 2.45
C LYS A 94 -8.86 -17.10 2.46
N ASN A 95 -9.05 -16.53 3.65
CA ASN A 95 -9.19 -15.08 3.82
C ASN A 95 -7.90 -14.35 3.43
N VAL A 96 -6.76 -14.86 3.85
CA VAL A 96 -5.43 -14.32 3.53
C VAL A 96 -5.13 -14.44 2.03
N ALA A 97 -5.52 -15.54 1.37
CA ALA A 97 -5.35 -15.71 -0.08
C ALA A 97 -6.17 -14.70 -0.87
N LEU A 98 -7.43 -14.45 -0.46
CA LEU A 98 -8.26 -13.43 -1.11
C LEU A 98 -7.69 -12.02 -0.89
N MET A 99 -7.16 -11.73 0.30
CA MET A 99 -6.43 -10.48 0.54
C MET A 99 -5.18 -10.38 -0.35
N GLY A 100 -4.42 -11.46 -0.50
CA GLY A 100 -3.27 -11.53 -1.40
C GLY A 100 -3.66 -11.27 -2.85
N ALA A 101 -4.77 -11.83 -3.32
CA ALA A 101 -5.31 -11.56 -4.65
C ALA A 101 -5.71 -10.09 -4.82
N ALA A 102 -6.45 -9.52 -3.89
CA ALA A 102 -6.94 -8.15 -3.99
C ALA A 102 -5.81 -7.10 -3.81
N LEU A 103 -4.99 -7.24 -2.77
CA LEU A 103 -3.98 -6.25 -2.43
C LEU A 103 -2.71 -6.39 -3.26
N LEU A 104 -2.27 -7.62 -3.54
CA LEU A 104 -0.98 -7.84 -4.18
C LEU A 104 -1.11 -8.12 -5.67
N LEU A 105 -2.04 -8.97 -6.13
CA LEU A 105 -2.22 -9.19 -7.56
C LEU A 105 -2.91 -7.99 -8.21
N LEU A 106 -4.13 -7.62 -7.77
CA LEU A 106 -4.85 -6.49 -8.36
C LEU A 106 -4.26 -5.15 -7.93
N GLY A 107 -3.84 -4.99 -6.67
CA GLY A 107 -3.23 -3.75 -6.18
C GLY A 107 -1.81 -3.57 -6.73
N ASN A 108 -0.84 -4.27 -6.16
CA ASN A 108 0.58 -4.08 -6.49
C ASN A 108 0.95 -4.56 -7.91
N GLY A 109 0.40 -5.71 -8.35
CA GLY A 109 0.70 -6.29 -9.67
C GLY A 109 0.27 -5.38 -10.81
N MET A 110 -0.91 -4.75 -10.70
CA MET A 110 -1.39 -3.81 -11.73
C MET A 110 -0.56 -2.53 -11.77
N VAL A 111 -0.13 -2.00 -10.61
CA VAL A 111 0.81 -0.85 -10.58
C VAL A 111 2.09 -1.20 -11.31
N VAL A 112 2.73 -2.31 -10.98
CA VAL A 112 4.00 -2.71 -11.58
C VAL A 112 3.84 -2.98 -13.08
N SER A 113 2.74 -3.58 -13.49
CA SER A 113 2.45 -3.81 -14.92
C SER A 113 2.21 -2.50 -15.67
N ALA A 114 1.54 -1.54 -15.04
CA ALA A 114 1.30 -0.21 -15.61
C ALA A 114 2.60 0.58 -15.83
N GLU A 115 3.56 0.47 -14.92
CA GLU A 115 4.84 1.20 -15.02
C GLU A 115 5.73 0.78 -16.21
N ARG A 116 5.32 -0.22 -17.00
CA ARG A 116 5.89 -0.47 -18.33
C ARG A 116 5.60 0.66 -19.33
N SER A 117 4.48 1.34 -19.15
CA SER A 117 3.91 2.26 -20.14
C SER A 117 3.46 3.59 -19.55
N VAL A 118 3.64 3.78 -18.24
CA VAL A 118 3.34 5.02 -17.54
C VAL A 118 4.50 5.43 -16.64
N SER A 119 4.60 6.73 -16.34
CA SER A 119 5.63 7.23 -15.43
C SER A 119 5.42 6.75 -13.98
N SER A 120 6.51 6.60 -13.24
CA SER A 120 6.49 6.21 -11.81
C SER A 120 5.70 7.20 -10.95
N VAL A 121 5.70 8.47 -11.30
CA VAL A 121 4.93 9.52 -10.62
C VAL A 121 3.44 9.39 -10.87
N LEU A 122 3.02 9.09 -12.11
CA LEU A 122 1.62 8.84 -12.40
C LEU A 122 1.11 7.62 -11.64
N ALA A 123 1.91 6.55 -11.56
CA ALA A 123 1.61 5.37 -10.76
C ALA A 123 1.48 5.70 -9.25
N ALA A 124 2.44 6.44 -8.70
CA ALA A 124 2.39 6.89 -7.31
C ALA A 124 1.14 7.74 -7.02
N THR A 125 0.79 8.64 -7.95
CA THR A 125 -0.39 9.52 -7.82
C THR A 125 -1.69 8.72 -7.87
N ALA A 126 -1.81 7.75 -8.77
CA ALA A 126 -2.99 6.90 -8.87
C ALA A 126 -3.25 6.13 -7.55
N VAL A 127 -2.21 5.63 -6.90
CA VAL A 127 -2.32 4.91 -5.63
C VAL A 127 -2.82 5.82 -4.49
N THR A 128 -2.60 7.14 -4.55
CA THR A 128 -3.16 8.05 -3.53
C THR A 128 -4.68 8.10 -3.53
N THR A 129 -5.34 7.62 -4.57
CA THR A 129 -6.82 7.55 -4.63
C THR A 129 -7.39 6.39 -3.81
N VAL A 130 -6.57 5.47 -3.29
CA VAL A 130 -7.03 4.33 -2.45
C VAL A 130 -7.99 4.75 -1.34
N PRO A 131 -7.74 5.80 -0.53
CA PRO A 131 -8.69 6.23 0.50
C PRO A 131 -10.06 6.61 -0.06
N LEU A 132 -10.13 7.22 -1.25
CA LEU A 132 -11.39 7.59 -1.90
C LEU A 132 -12.22 6.35 -2.23
N TRP A 133 -11.58 5.31 -2.77
CA TRP A 133 -12.22 4.03 -3.05
C TRP A 133 -12.62 3.29 -1.77
N MET A 134 -11.80 3.37 -0.71
CA MET A 134 -12.12 2.77 0.59
C MET A 134 -13.39 3.39 1.20
N ASP A 135 -13.56 4.70 1.10
CA ASP A 135 -14.74 5.38 1.61
C ASP A 135 -15.97 5.09 0.75
N LEU A 136 -15.80 4.98 -0.58
CA LEU A 136 -16.87 4.54 -1.47
C LEU A 136 -17.35 3.13 -1.13
N PHE A 137 -16.43 2.16 -0.95
CA PHE A 137 -16.80 0.80 -0.53
C PHE A 137 -17.37 0.75 0.89
N GLY A 138 -16.92 1.62 1.79
CA GLY A 138 -17.50 1.80 3.12
C GLY A 138 -18.94 2.27 3.05
N ALA A 139 -19.24 3.26 2.19
CA ALA A 139 -20.59 3.76 1.97
C ALA A 139 -21.52 2.67 1.42
N LEU A 140 -21.05 1.83 0.49
CA LEU A 140 -21.81 0.67 -0.03
C LEU A 140 -22.11 -0.38 1.04
N ARG A 141 -21.35 -0.41 2.14
CA ARG A 141 -21.61 -1.25 3.32
C ARG A 141 -22.45 -0.57 4.40
N GLY A 142 -23.11 0.55 4.08
CA GLY A 142 -23.96 1.29 5.01
C GLY A 142 -23.20 2.18 6.00
N GLN A 143 -21.89 2.38 5.80
CA GLN A 143 -21.14 3.41 6.51
C GLN A 143 -21.45 4.75 5.84
N HIS A 144 -22.33 5.55 6.44
CA HIS A 144 -22.70 6.84 5.87
C HIS A 144 -21.50 7.78 5.80
N ALA A 145 -21.06 8.08 4.58
CA ALA A 145 -20.07 9.11 4.35
C ALA A 145 -20.68 10.49 4.65
N SER A 146 -19.94 11.36 5.31
CA SER A 146 -20.36 12.75 5.54
C SER A 146 -20.32 13.56 4.26
N GLY A 147 -21.01 14.70 4.23
CA GLY A 147 -20.95 15.62 3.09
C GLY A 147 -19.50 16.08 2.77
N GLY A 148 -18.66 16.22 3.80
CA GLY A 148 -17.23 16.52 3.61
C GLY A 148 -16.45 15.39 2.96
N GLU A 149 -16.74 14.14 3.30
CA GLU A 149 -16.11 12.97 2.68
C GLU A 149 -16.51 12.89 1.18
N TRP A 150 -17.81 13.09 0.86
CA TRP A 150 -18.28 13.15 -0.54
C TRP A 150 -17.62 14.29 -1.32
N LEU A 151 -17.50 15.49 -0.74
CA LEU A 151 -16.81 16.61 -1.37
C LEU A 151 -15.36 16.26 -1.69
N GLY A 152 -14.63 15.66 -0.75
CA GLY A 152 -13.24 15.22 -0.97
C GLY A 152 -13.12 14.15 -2.05
N ILE A 153 -14.06 13.20 -2.11
CA ILE A 153 -14.13 12.18 -3.18
C ILE A 153 -14.28 12.86 -4.55
N VAL A 154 -15.23 13.78 -4.69
CA VAL A 154 -15.47 14.50 -5.95
C VAL A 154 -14.24 15.29 -6.38
N ILE A 155 -13.61 16.05 -5.47
CA ILE A 155 -12.40 16.81 -5.76
C ILE A 155 -11.25 15.87 -6.19
N GLY A 156 -11.05 14.76 -5.47
CA GLY A 156 -10.00 13.79 -5.78
C GLY A 156 -10.18 13.17 -7.17
N PHE A 157 -11.39 12.71 -7.51
CA PHE A 157 -11.68 12.16 -8.83
C PHE A 157 -11.58 13.21 -9.94
N ALA A 158 -11.99 14.46 -9.70
CA ALA A 158 -11.80 15.56 -10.67
C ALA A 158 -10.31 15.77 -10.96
N GLY A 159 -9.46 15.73 -9.94
CA GLY A 159 -8.01 15.77 -10.10
C GLY A 159 -7.45 14.61 -10.92
N VAL A 160 -7.95 13.37 -10.73
CA VAL A 160 -7.57 12.21 -11.54
C VAL A 160 -7.95 12.39 -13.00
N VAL A 161 -9.19 12.85 -13.27
CA VAL A 161 -9.64 13.13 -14.64
C VAL A 161 -8.79 14.22 -15.28
N TRP A 162 -8.51 15.30 -14.55
CA TRP A 162 -7.66 16.39 -15.03
C TRP A 162 -6.24 15.94 -15.33
N LEU A 163 -5.63 15.13 -14.45
CA LEU A 163 -4.31 14.56 -14.67
C LEU A 163 -4.29 13.75 -15.97
N ASN A 164 -5.30 12.90 -16.21
CA ASN A 164 -5.38 12.08 -17.42
C ASN A 164 -5.69 12.88 -18.69
N ALA A 165 -6.47 13.97 -18.58
CA ALA A 165 -6.85 14.79 -19.74
C ALA A 165 -5.72 15.70 -20.25
N GLY A 166 -4.76 16.07 -19.39
CA GLY A 166 -3.73 17.06 -19.67
C GLY A 166 -2.35 16.50 -19.97
N THR A 167 -2.13 15.22 -19.73
CA THR A 167 -0.77 14.66 -19.72
C THR A 167 -0.31 14.24 -21.10
N ARG A 168 0.87 14.78 -21.53
CA ARG A 168 1.82 14.07 -22.39
C ARG A 168 2.79 13.22 -21.54
N LEU A 169 2.45 12.90 -20.29
CA LEU A 169 3.12 11.83 -19.59
C LEU A 169 2.91 10.58 -20.43
N THR A 170 3.99 9.88 -20.74
CA THR A 170 3.91 8.65 -21.50
C THR A 170 2.94 7.69 -20.82
N ALA A 171 1.73 7.65 -21.28
CA ALA A 171 0.68 6.79 -20.73
C ALA A 171 -0.06 6.16 -21.89
N THR A 172 -0.03 4.83 -21.95
CA THR A 172 -0.89 4.07 -22.85
C THR A 172 -2.27 3.89 -22.22
N PRO A 173 -3.33 3.74 -23.03
CA PRO A 173 -4.68 3.45 -22.50
C PRO A 173 -4.69 2.22 -21.58
N ASP A 174 -3.95 1.17 -21.92
CA ASP A 174 -3.84 -0.05 -21.11
C ASP A 174 -3.20 0.22 -19.75
N GLY A 175 -2.12 1.01 -19.72
CA GLY A 175 -1.47 1.43 -18.48
C GLY A 175 -2.41 2.23 -17.56
N LEU A 176 -3.24 3.11 -18.12
CA LEU A 176 -4.24 3.87 -17.36
C LEU A 176 -5.32 2.96 -16.77
N VAL A 177 -5.79 1.96 -17.52
CA VAL A 177 -6.76 0.97 -17.02
C VAL A 177 -6.16 0.18 -15.85
N LEU A 178 -4.91 -0.26 -15.96
CA LEU A 178 -4.22 -0.96 -14.89
C LEU A 178 -4.08 -0.07 -13.63
N LEU A 179 -3.76 1.23 -13.81
CA LEU A 179 -3.68 2.19 -12.71
C LEU A 179 -5.05 2.49 -12.07
N LEU A 180 -6.14 2.33 -12.79
CA LEU A 180 -7.49 2.43 -12.21
C LEU A 180 -7.83 1.18 -11.39
N ILE A 181 -7.53 -0.01 -11.91
CA ILE A 181 -7.80 -1.29 -11.23
C ILE A 181 -7.01 -1.40 -9.93
N ALA A 182 -5.77 -0.92 -9.88
CA ALA A 182 -4.88 -1.07 -8.75
C ALA A 182 -5.43 -0.48 -7.44
N PRO A 183 -5.82 0.80 -7.34
CA PRO A 183 -6.37 1.37 -6.12
C PRO A 183 -7.73 0.77 -5.75
N ILE A 184 -8.54 0.37 -6.74
CA ILE A 184 -9.81 -0.33 -6.51
C ILE A 184 -9.57 -1.69 -5.84
N GLY A 185 -8.64 -2.49 -6.38
CA GLY A 185 -8.28 -3.79 -5.80
C GLY A 185 -7.75 -3.66 -4.38
N TRP A 186 -6.86 -2.68 -4.16
CA TRP A 186 -6.31 -2.40 -2.83
C TRP A 186 -7.40 -1.98 -1.83
N ALA A 187 -8.25 -1.05 -2.21
CA ALA A 187 -9.35 -0.57 -1.38
C ALA A 187 -10.36 -1.68 -1.06
N PHE A 188 -10.74 -2.46 -2.08
CA PHE A 188 -11.64 -3.60 -1.90
C PHE A 188 -11.06 -4.61 -0.90
N GLY A 189 -9.81 -5.06 -1.08
CA GLY A 189 -9.16 -6.00 -0.19
C GLY A 189 -9.06 -5.49 1.25
N SER A 190 -8.74 -4.21 1.42
CA SER A 190 -8.65 -3.56 2.72
C SER A 190 -10.00 -3.50 3.43
N VAL A 191 -11.05 -3.05 2.75
CA VAL A 191 -12.41 -2.96 3.34
C VAL A 191 -13.01 -4.35 3.55
N TRP A 192 -12.78 -5.28 2.62
CA TRP A 192 -13.27 -6.65 2.73
C TRP A 192 -12.65 -7.40 3.91
N SER A 193 -11.38 -7.15 4.23
CA SER A 193 -10.67 -7.82 5.33
C SER A 193 -11.19 -7.43 6.72
N CYS A 194 -11.88 -6.29 6.83
CA CYS A 194 -12.45 -5.84 8.10
C CYS A 194 -13.53 -6.81 8.58
N GLY A 195 -13.39 -7.29 9.83
CA GLY A 195 -14.32 -8.24 10.46
C GLY A 195 -14.15 -9.70 10.03
N ARG A 196 -13.10 -10.03 9.26
CA ARG A 196 -12.78 -11.42 8.90
C ARG A 196 -11.90 -12.08 9.94
N ASP A 197 -12.06 -13.40 10.07
CA ASP A 197 -11.13 -14.20 10.86
C ASP A 197 -9.77 -14.23 10.17
N LEU A 198 -8.81 -13.51 10.74
CA LEU A 198 -7.45 -13.39 10.25
C LEU A 198 -6.47 -13.80 11.36
N PRO A 199 -5.31 -14.36 11.02
CA PRO A 199 -4.26 -14.61 12.01
C PRO A 199 -3.68 -13.29 12.55
N SER A 200 -2.65 -13.37 13.38
CA SER A 200 -1.96 -12.17 13.86
C SER A 200 -1.52 -11.26 12.69
N PRO A 201 -1.42 -9.94 12.88
CA PRO A 201 -1.12 -9.00 11.78
C PRO A 201 0.11 -9.36 10.96
N PHE A 202 1.21 -9.75 11.61
CA PHE A 202 2.42 -10.17 10.92
C PHE A 202 2.25 -11.51 10.18
N MET A 203 1.49 -12.45 10.75
CA MET A 203 1.20 -13.72 10.08
C MET A 203 0.25 -13.52 8.90
N THR A 204 -0.72 -12.61 9.01
CA THR A 204 -1.57 -12.17 7.89
C THR A 204 -0.73 -11.61 6.76
N ALA A 205 0.24 -10.77 7.08
CA ALA A 205 1.15 -10.22 6.10
C ALA A 205 2.01 -11.27 5.40
N ALA A 206 2.61 -12.17 6.17
CA ALA A 206 3.40 -13.27 5.61
C ALA A 206 2.55 -14.13 4.68
N GLY A 207 1.35 -14.52 5.13
CA GLY A 207 0.45 -15.34 4.36
C GLY A 207 -0.05 -14.66 3.07
N GLN A 208 -0.45 -13.39 3.14
CA GLN A 208 -0.88 -12.65 1.95
C GLN A 208 0.27 -12.46 0.95
N MET A 209 1.51 -12.25 1.41
CA MET A 209 2.69 -12.19 0.54
C MET A 209 2.93 -13.54 -0.16
N LEU A 210 2.83 -14.65 0.56
CA LEU A 210 2.98 -15.99 -0.02
C LEU A 210 1.90 -16.26 -1.06
N CYS A 211 0.63 -16.14 -0.69
CA CYS A 211 -0.48 -16.41 -1.60
C CYS A 211 -0.51 -15.43 -2.78
N GLY A 212 -0.34 -14.14 -2.52
CA GLY A 212 -0.31 -13.11 -3.56
C GLY A 212 0.91 -13.23 -4.46
N GLY A 213 2.06 -13.60 -3.91
CA GLY A 213 3.27 -13.87 -4.68
C GLY A 213 3.10 -15.05 -5.63
N VAL A 214 2.52 -16.16 -5.16
CA VAL A 214 2.19 -17.33 -6.01
C VAL A 214 1.19 -16.94 -7.10
N LEU A 215 0.14 -16.20 -6.77
CA LEU A 215 -0.84 -15.72 -7.76
C LEU A 215 -0.20 -14.81 -8.81
N LEU A 216 0.69 -13.90 -8.40
CA LEU A 216 1.43 -13.01 -9.31
C LEU A 216 2.31 -13.80 -10.29
N VAL A 217 3.11 -14.75 -9.78
CA VAL A 217 3.95 -15.59 -10.63
C VAL A 217 3.09 -16.43 -11.58
N SER A 218 2.04 -17.07 -11.07
CA SER A 218 1.15 -17.89 -11.89
C SER A 218 0.47 -17.07 -12.98
N THR A 219 -0.04 -15.88 -12.64
CA THR A 219 -0.68 -14.98 -13.62
C THR A 219 0.34 -14.51 -14.65
N GLY A 220 1.54 -14.08 -14.22
CA GLY A 220 2.60 -13.66 -15.14
C GLY A 220 2.97 -14.76 -16.14
N LEU A 221 3.14 -16.00 -15.68
CA LEU A 221 3.42 -17.13 -16.55
C LEU A 221 2.26 -17.44 -17.52
N LEU A 222 1.02 -17.33 -17.05
CA LEU A 222 -0.17 -17.56 -17.89
C LEU A 222 -0.33 -16.51 -19.00
N ILE A 223 0.03 -15.25 -18.74
CA ILE A 223 0.03 -14.19 -19.76
C ILE A 223 1.28 -14.18 -20.63
N GLY A 224 2.16 -15.17 -20.46
CA GLY A 224 3.34 -15.35 -21.29
C GLY A 224 4.60 -14.59 -20.84
N GLU A 225 4.63 -14.08 -19.61
CA GLU A 225 5.89 -13.56 -19.05
C GLU A 225 6.91 -14.69 -18.92
N ARG A 226 7.94 -14.66 -19.74
CA ARG A 226 9.05 -15.60 -19.66
C ARG A 226 10.34 -14.82 -19.47
N PRO A 227 11.16 -15.15 -18.46
CA PRO A 227 12.49 -14.57 -18.32
C PRO A 227 13.32 -14.99 -19.52
N GLN A 228 13.55 -14.08 -20.45
CA GLN A 228 14.40 -14.32 -21.64
C GLN A 228 15.89 -14.19 -21.30
N ALA A 229 16.19 -13.36 -20.31
CA ALA A 229 17.52 -13.16 -19.78
C ALA A 229 17.43 -12.75 -18.30
N TRP A 230 18.54 -12.90 -17.58
CA TRP A 230 18.64 -12.32 -16.24
C TRP A 230 18.65 -10.78 -16.37
N PRO A 231 17.95 -10.06 -15.47
CA PRO A 231 18.01 -8.61 -15.43
C PRO A 231 19.45 -8.14 -15.21
N SER A 232 19.75 -6.92 -15.64
CA SER A 232 21.06 -6.31 -15.35
C SER A 232 21.33 -6.27 -13.84
N PRO A 233 22.59 -6.13 -13.40
CA PRO A 233 22.90 -6.00 -11.96
C PRO A 233 22.11 -4.91 -11.26
N GLN A 234 21.83 -3.80 -11.96
CA GLN A 234 20.99 -2.70 -11.44
C GLN A 234 19.54 -3.15 -11.23
N GLY A 235 18.97 -3.93 -12.15
CA GLY A 235 17.63 -4.50 -12.00
C GLY A 235 17.53 -5.51 -10.85
N VAL A 236 18.53 -6.37 -10.72
CA VAL A 236 18.62 -7.30 -9.58
C VAL A 236 18.68 -6.53 -8.26
N LEU A 237 19.50 -5.47 -8.19
CA LEU A 237 19.61 -4.62 -7.01
C LEU A 237 18.28 -3.91 -6.70
N ALA A 238 17.58 -3.41 -7.72
CA ALA A 238 16.27 -2.77 -7.55
C ALA A 238 15.21 -3.75 -7.01
N VAL A 239 15.16 -4.98 -7.51
CA VAL A 239 14.27 -6.03 -7.00
C VAL A 239 14.66 -6.43 -5.58
N ALA A 240 15.95 -6.60 -5.27
CA ALA A 240 16.45 -6.90 -3.94
C ALA A 240 16.13 -5.77 -2.94
N TYR A 241 16.33 -4.50 -3.34
CA TYR A 241 15.93 -3.33 -2.55
C TYR A 241 14.43 -3.39 -2.20
N ARG A 242 13.57 -3.63 -3.18
CA ARG A 242 12.13 -3.74 -2.96
C ARG A 242 11.76 -4.95 -2.09
N CYS A 243 12.47 -6.06 -2.20
CA CYS A 243 12.26 -7.23 -1.37
C CYS A 243 12.57 -6.94 0.11
N VAL A 244 13.76 -6.41 0.40
CA VAL A 244 14.22 -6.15 1.75
C VAL A 244 13.52 -4.93 2.34
N PHE A 245 13.67 -3.78 1.71
CA PHE A 245 13.16 -2.53 2.27
C PHE A 245 11.65 -2.37 2.05
N GLY A 246 11.14 -2.63 0.85
CA GLY A 246 9.73 -2.47 0.53
C GLY A 246 8.82 -3.52 1.17
N SER A 247 9.23 -4.79 1.18
CA SER A 247 8.36 -5.87 1.66
C SER A 247 8.60 -6.26 3.11
N ILE A 248 9.85 -6.28 3.59
CA ILE A 248 10.16 -6.68 4.97
C ILE A 248 10.20 -5.46 5.88
N VAL A 249 11.07 -4.49 5.62
CA VAL A 249 11.32 -3.37 6.53
C VAL A 249 10.13 -2.41 6.59
N ALA A 250 9.68 -1.87 5.45
CA ALA A 250 8.59 -0.90 5.43
C ALA A 250 7.27 -1.52 5.89
N PHE A 251 7.02 -2.77 5.53
CA PHE A 251 5.80 -3.45 5.94
C PHE A 251 5.79 -3.72 7.46
N THR A 252 6.89 -4.25 8.03
CA THR A 252 7.01 -4.44 9.49
C THR A 252 6.94 -3.13 10.25
N ALA A 253 7.57 -2.07 9.73
CA ALA A 253 7.46 -0.73 10.29
C ALA A 253 6.01 -0.23 10.26
N CYS A 254 5.31 -0.38 9.14
CA CYS A 254 3.92 0.03 9.00
C CYS A 254 2.99 -0.70 9.96
N VAL A 255 3.11 -2.03 10.08
CA VAL A 255 2.34 -2.81 11.06
C VAL A 255 2.69 -2.41 12.49
N GLY A 256 3.96 -2.19 12.79
CA GLY A 256 4.40 -1.68 14.10
C GLY A 256 3.83 -0.30 14.43
N LEU A 257 3.79 0.61 13.46
CA LEU A 257 3.23 1.95 13.62
C LEU A 257 1.73 1.93 13.97
N LEU A 258 0.95 1.03 13.37
CA LEU A 258 -0.49 0.91 13.64
C LEU A 258 -0.81 0.63 15.11
N HIS A 259 0.14 0.04 15.85
CA HIS A 259 0.00 -0.24 17.29
C HIS A 259 0.53 0.89 18.20
N HIS A 260 1.35 1.81 17.67
CA HIS A 260 2.07 2.79 18.50
C HIS A 260 1.74 4.25 18.17
N VAL A 261 1.15 4.53 17.02
CA VAL A 261 0.81 5.91 16.61
C VAL A 261 -0.66 6.02 16.21
N ARG A 262 -1.17 7.27 16.20
CA ARG A 262 -2.53 7.54 15.76
C ARG A 262 -2.71 7.10 14.29
N PRO A 263 -3.86 6.50 13.93
CA PRO A 263 -4.14 6.03 12.56
C PRO A 263 -3.92 7.08 11.47
N ALA A 264 -4.17 8.36 11.78
CA ALA A 264 -3.91 9.47 10.86
C ALA A 264 -2.43 9.62 10.52
N LEU A 265 -1.54 9.44 11.51
CA LEU A 265 -0.08 9.49 11.27
C LEU A 265 0.41 8.22 10.56
N ALA A 266 -0.16 7.06 10.91
CA ALA A 266 0.17 5.82 10.20
C ALA A 266 -0.23 5.84 8.72
N GLY A 267 -1.34 6.53 8.36
CA GLY A 267 -1.83 6.65 6.98
C GLY A 267 -1.23 7.81 6.18
N SER A 268 -0.44 8.70 6.82
CA SER A 268 0.07 9.90 6.17
C SER A 268 1.12 9.62 5.07
N TYR A 269 1.68 8.41 5.01
CA TYR A 269 2.58 7.99 3.94
C TYR A 269 1.93 8.12 2.55
N ALA A 270 0.61 7.94 2.46
CA ALA A 270 -0.12 8.05 1.21
C ALA A 270 0.02 9.43 0.55
N TYR A 271 0.28 10.48 1.34
CA TYR A 271 0.47 11.86 0.83
C TYR A 271 1.93 12.19 0.57
N VAL A 272 2.82 11.63 1.36
CA VAL A 272 4.26 11.90 1.25
C VAL A 272 4.89 11.11 0.12
N ASN A 273 4.39 9.89 -0.14
CA ASN A 273 4.92 9.03 -1.20
C ASN A 273 4.93 9.68 -2.59
N PRO A 274 3.86 10.36 -3.08
CA PRO A 274 3.93 11.05 -4.37
C PRO A 274 4.95 12.18 -4.41
N VAL A 275 5.12 12.92 -3.31
CA VAL A 275 6.11 14.00 -3.23
C VAL A 275 7.52 13.43 -3.37
N ILE A 276 7.80 12.33 -2.67
CA ILE A 276 9.09 11.63 -2.78
C ILE A 276 9.26 11.03 -4.17
N ALA A 277 8.20 10.41 -4.73
CA ALA A 277 8.25 9.84 -6.08
C ALA A 277 8.53 10.91 -7.14
N VAL A 278 7.88 12.09 -7.05
CA VAL A 278 8.16 13.25 -7.94
C VAL A 278 9.59 13.71 -7.78
N SER A 279 10.06 13.89 -6.55
CA SER A 279 11.42 14.37 -6.28
C SER A 279 12.48 13.40 -6.83
N LEU A 280 12.31 12.12 -6.59
CA LEU A 280 13.21 11.07 -7.06
C LEU A 280 13.08 10.85 -8.58
N GLY A 281 11.87 10.89 -9.13
CA GLY A 281 11.59 10.79 -10.56
C GLY A 281 12.24 11.94 -11.34
N ALA A 282 12.17 13.16 -10.84
CA ALA A 282 12.84 14.31 -11.42
C ALA A 282 14.37 14.22 -11.34
N TRP A 283 14.88 13.83 -10.16
CA TRP A 283 16.33 13.84 -9.91
C TRP A 283 17.06 12.64 -10.50
N LEU A 284 16.58 11.42 -10.26
CA LEU A 284 17.23 10.18 -10.69
C LEU A 284 16.58 9.56 -11.93
N GLY A 285 15.27 9.73 -12.09
CA GLY A 285 14.49 9.17 -13.20
C GLY A 285 14.48 10.04 -14.44
N GLN A 286 15.04 11.27 -14.40
CA GLN A 286 15.01 12.26 -15.49
C GLN A 286 13.59 12.52 -16.04
N GLU A 287 12.56 12.32 -15.20
CA GLU A 287 11.18 12.59 -15.57
C GLU A 287 10.93 14.10 -15.64
N ARG A 288 10.27 14.56 -16.71
CA ARG A 288 9.93 15.98 -16.89
C ARG A 288 8.45 16.20 -16.52
N PHE A 289 8.21 17.07 -15.56
CA PHE A 289 6.87 17.45 -15.12
C PHE A 289 6.50 18.83 -15.64
N ARG A 290 5.24 18.97 -16.01
CA ARG A 290 4.64 20.28 -16.33
C ARG A 290 3.97 20.84 -15.08
N ALA A 291 3.80 22.15 -15.05
CA ALA A 291 3.04 22.81 -13.99
C ALA A 291 1.60 22.25 -13.86
N GLN A 292 1.00 21.84 -14.98
CA GLN A 292 -0.32 21.21 -15.01
C GLN A 292 -0.35 19.85 -14.31
N ASP A 293 0.68 19.03 -14.47
CA ASP A 293 0.78 17.72 -13.82
C ASP A 293 0.89 17.89 -12.30
N ILE A 294 1.71 18.85 -11.87
CA ILE A 294 1.87 19.19 -10.45
C ILE A 294 0.56 19.75 -9.88
N ALA A 295 -0.14 20.61 -10.62
CA ALA A 295 -1.42 21.16 -10.20
C ALA A 295 -2.49 20.08 -10.05
N ALA A 296 -2.58 19.16 -11.01
CA ALA A 296 -3.54 18.03 -10.93
C ALA A 296 -3.23 17.10 -9.75
N MET A 297 -1.96 16.80 -9.50
CA MET A 297 -1.53 16.05 -8.31
C MET A 297 -1.91 16.76 -7.01
N ALA A 298 -1.71 18.09 -6.95
CA ALA A 298 -2.10 18.88 -5.78
C ALA A 298 -3.61 18.82 -5.53
N VAL A 299 -4.44 18.83 -6.59
CA VAL A 299 -5.91 18.69 -6.47
C VAL A 299 -6.28 17.30 -5.94
N ILE A 300 -5.63 16.24 -6.42
CA ILE A 300 -5.86 14.87 -5.91
C ILE A 300 -5.54 14.81 -4.42
N LEU A 301 -4.37 15.32 -4.03
CA LEU A 301 -3.93 15.35 -2.63
C LEU A 301 -4.90 16.18 -1.76
N ALA A 302 -5.36 17.33 -2.26
CA ALA A 302 -6.34 18.16 -1.54
C ALA A 302 -7.65 17.41 -1.32
N GLY A 303 -8.17 16.68 -2.33
CA GLY A 303 -9.36 15.84 -2.20
C GLY A 303 -9.21 14.79 -1.11
N VAL A 304 -8.07 14.10 -1.10
CA VAL A 304 -7.77 13.08 -0.08
C VAL A 304 -7.65 13.71 1.31
N LEU A 305 -7.00 14.87 1.45
CA LEU A 305 -6.91 15.60 2.72
C LEU A 305 -8.30 16.00 3.24
N VAL A 306 -9.19 16.51 2.37
CA VAL A 306 -10.57 16.84 2.75
C VAL A 306 -11.30 15.63 3.32
N VAL A 307 -11.18 14.46 2.68
CA VAL A 307 -11.77 13.20 3.20
C VAL A 307 -11.26 12.89 4.60
N ILE A 308 -9.95 13.00 4.82
CA ILE A 308 -9.34 12.67 6.12
C ILE A 308 -9.76 13.64 7.20
N PHE A 309 -9.72 14.95 6.92
CA PHE A 309 -10.16 15.94 7.90
C PHE A 309 -11.65 15.83 8.22
N ALA A 310 -12.48 15.53 7.22
CA ALA A 310 -13.90 15.26 7.45
C ALA A 310 -14.13 14.04 8.37
N LYS A 311 -13.30 13.00 8.22
CA LYS A 311 -13.36 11.79 9.05
C LYS A 311 -12.78 12.00 10.46
N ALA A 312 -11.77 12.83 10.60
CA ALA A 312 -11.15 13.13 11.90
C ALA A 312 -12.05 13.98 12.81
N ARG A 313 -13.05 14.68 12.26
CA ARG A 313 -14.04 15.48 13.00
C ARG A 313 -15.23 14.68 13.52
N ARG A 314 -15.32 13.41 13.23
CA ARG A 314 -16.29 12.45 13.76
C ARG A 314 -15.65 11.58 14.86
#